data_0bb98fe4a7faf3eb14a85f3471b4d0ff
#
_entry.id   0bb98fe4a7faf3eb14a85f3471b4d0ff
#
_cell.length_a   1.000
_cell.length_b   1.000
_cell.length_c   1.000
_cell.angle_alpha   90.00
_cell.angle_beta   90.00
_cell.angle_gamma   90.00
#
_symmetry.space_group_name_H-M   'P 1'
#
loop_
_entity.id
_entity.type
_entity.pdbx_description
1 polymer ?
#
loop_
_entity_poly.entity_id
_entity_poly.type
_entity_poly.pdbx_seq_one_letter_code
_entity_poly.pdbx_strand_id
1 'polypeptide(L)'
;MQRKDLEVINEMPFYFWVKDEEGKYIFVNRALADMAQQDIMGKTDREMGWSADAEGLRGDDKKVLETGKTLYVHEYAHVPGRGKVTLNVCKFLGEFDGKKCVSGISFVIE
;
A
#
# COMPACT_ATOMS: atom_id res chain seq x y z
N MET A 1 -9.92 -10.33 8.23
CA MET A 1 -8.48 -10.66 8.30
C MET A 1 -7.93 -10.14 9.63
N GLN A 2 -7.10 -10.89 10.27
CA GLN A 2 -6.46 -10.52 11.53
C GLN A 2 -4.95 -10.44 11.32
N ARG A 3 -4.26 -9.74 12.23
CA ARG A 3 -2.80 -9.53 12.13
C ARG A 3 -2.03 -10.84 12.01
N LYS A 4 -2.42 -11.88 12.75
CA LYS A 4 -1.75 -13.19 12.69
C LYS A 4 -1.82 -13.83 11.30
N ASP A 5 -2.84 -13.51 10.51
CA ASP A 5 -3.01 -14.06 9.17
C ASP A 5 -2.00 -13.47 8.18
N LEU A 6 -1.35 -12.38 8.55
CA LEU A 6 -0.42 -11.64 7.70
C LEU A 6 1.04 -12.06 7.89
N GLU A 7 1.34 -12.95 8.81
CA GLU A 7 2.72 -13.36 9.09
C GLU A 7 3.40 -13.97 7.87
N VAL A 8 2.68 -14.79 7.11
CA VAL A 8 3.23 -15.41 5.90
C VAL A 8 3.56 -14.36 4.84
N ILE A 9 2.83 -13.25 4.81
CA ILE A 9 3.01 -12.19 3.82
C ILE A 9 4.28 -11.38 4.09
N ASN A 10 4.78 -11.40 5.33
CA ASN A 10 6.00 -10.70 5.69
C ASN A 10 7.24 -11.17 4.92
N GLU A 11 7.26 -12.41 4.49
CA GLU A 11 8.43 -12.97 3.80
C GLU A 11 8.30 -12.90 2.27
N MET A 12 7.20 -12.39 1.75
CA MET A 12 7.00 -12.29 0.31
C MET A 12 7.85 -11.17 -0.30
N PRO A 13 8.46 -11.41 -1.48
CA PRO A 13 9.40 -10.46 -2.09
C PRO A 13 8.75 -9.34 -2.88
N PHE A 14 7.52 -8.99 -2.56
CA PHE A 14 6.82 -7.86 -3.17
C PHE A 14 6.19 -7.03 -2.05
N TYR A 15 5.67 -5.85 -2.41
CA TYR A 15 5.11 -4.91 -1.43
C TYR A 15 3.67 -5.30 -1.13
N PHE A 16 3.35 -5.39 0.16
CA PHE A 16 1.98 -5.59 0.62
C PHE A 16 1.68 -4.59 1.72
N TRP A 17 0.50 -3.98 1.65
CA TRP A 17 0.07 -3.01 2.65
C TRP A 17 -1.43 -3.09 2.90
N VAL A 18 -1.82 -2.56 4.07
CA VAL A 18 -3.22 -2.36 4.44
C VAL A 18 -3.33 -0.93 4.95
N LYS A 19 -4.28 -0.17 4.42
CA LYS A 19 -4.59 1.19 4.86
C LYS A 19 -6.01 1.24 5.38
N ASP A 20 -6.25 2.02 6.43
CA ASP A 20 -7.60 2.28 6.91
C ASP A 20 -8.35 3.23 5.96
N GLU A 21 -9.61 3.55 6.29
CA GLU A 21 -10.43 4.42 5.45
C GLU A 21 -9.88 5.85 5.36
N GLU A 22 -9.04 6.25 6.30
CA GLU A 22 -8.41 7.57 6.31
C GLU A 22 -7.08 7.61 5.55
N GLY A 23 -6.63 6.47 5.06
CA GLY A 23 -5.38 6.37 4.32
C GLY A 23 -4.15 6.14 5.17
N LYS A 24 -4.32 5.81 6.44
CA LYS A 24 -3.20 5.49 7.33
C LYS A 24 -2.80 4.03 7.17
N TYR A 25 -1.51 3.79 7.07
CA TYR A 25 -0.99 2.43 6.99
C TYR A 25 -1.17 1.73 8.34
N ILE A 26 -1.89 0.61 8.34
CA ILE A 26 -2.10 -0.20 9.54
C ILE A 26 -1.37 -1.53 9.50
N PHE A 27 -0.86 -1.91 8.33
CA PHE A 27 0.05 -3.04 8.17
C PHE A 27 0.89 -2.85 6.91
N VAL A 28 2.17 -3.19 6.98
CA VAL A 28 3.06 -3.32 5.83
C VAL A 28 3.94 -4.54 6.03
N ASN A 29 4.25 -5.24 4.94
CA ASN A 29 5.13 -6.38 5.04
C ASN A 29 6.60 -5.93 5.06
N ARG A 30 7.51 -6.88 5.27
CA ARG A 30 8.93 -6.57 5.40
C ARG A 30 9.51 -5.91 4.17
N ALA A 31 9.16 -6.39 2.96
CA ALA A 31 9.68 -5.81 1.72
C ALA A 31 9.35 -4.33 1.61
N LEU A 32 8.11 -3.93 1.94
CA LEU A 32 7.71 -2.53 1.90
C LEU A 32 8.39 -1.71 3.00
N ALA A 33 8.48 -2.25 4.21
CA ALA A 33 9.14 -1.58 5.31
C ALA A 33 10.62 -1.31 5.00
N ASP A 34 11.30 -2.29 4.45
CA ASP A 34 12.71 -2.15 4.08
C ASP A 34 12.91 -1.13 2.96
N MET A 35 12.03 -1.13 1.97
CA MET A 35 12.11 -0.19 0.85
C MET A 35 11.89 1.25 1.31
N ALA A 36 10.96 1.47 2.21
CA ALA A 36 10.60 2.81 2.66
C ALA A 36 11.70 3.52 3.46
N GLN A 37 12.56 2.77 4.13
CA GLN A 37 13.67 3.28 4.94
C GLN A 37 13.22 4.29 6.01
N GLN A 38 11.97 4.19 6.44
CA GLN A 38 11.38 5.01 7.49
C GLN A 38 10.19 4.26 8.09
N ASP A 39 9.73 4.71 9.24
CA ASP A 39 8.54 4.14 9.87
C ASP A 39 7.30 4.52 9.08
N ILE A 40 6.48 3.52 8.71
CA ILE A 40 5.28 3.71 7.90
C ILE A 40 4.02 3.64 8.76
N MET A 41 4.05 2.87 9.83
CA MET A 41 2.84 2.56 10.60
C MET A 41 2.18 3.80 11.15
N GLY A 42 0.87 3.93 10.90
CA GLY A 42 0.08 5.07 11.34
C GLY A 42 0.22 6.33 10.49
N LYS A 43 1.06 6.28 9.46
CA LYS A 43 1.30 7.42 8.56
C LYS A 43 0.53 7.29 7.27
N THR A 44 0.36 8.42 6.58
CA THR A 44 -0.27 8.49 5.26
C THR A 44 0.79 8.62 4.17
N ASP A 45 0.37 8.48 2.91
CA ASP A 45 1.28 8.63 1.77
C ASP A 45 1.96 10.00 1.74
N ARG A 46 1.28 11.04 2.23
CA ARG A 46 1.84 12.41 2.25
C ARG A 46 3.07 12.53 3.16
N GLU A 47 3.20 11.64 4.13
CA GLU A 47 4.29 11.65 5.09
C GLU A 47 5.46 10.76 4.67
N MET A 48 5.35 10.11 3.52
CA MET A 48 6.33 9.13 3.04
C MET A 48 7.27 9.74 1.99
N GLY A 49 8.32 9.01 1.68
CA GLY A 49 9.27 9.40 0.63
C GLY A 49 8.62 9.55 -0.75
N TRP A 50 7.47 8.96 -0.95
CA TRP A 50 6.69 9.08 -2.19
C TRP A 50 5.55 10.10 -2.09
N SER A 51 5.67 11.08 -1.21
CA SER A 51 4.62 12.09 -0.99
C SER A 51 4.22 12.84 -2.25
N ALA A 52 5.11 12.99 -3.21
CA ALA A 52 4.79 13.63 -4.49
C ALA A 52 3.70 12.88 -5.27
N ASP A 53 3.53 11.58 -5.00
CA ASP A 53 2.55 10.72 -5.67
C ASP A 53 1.28 10.52 -4.84
N ALA A 54 1.20 11.13 -3.66
CA ALA A 54 0.16 10.83 -2.66
C ALA A 54 -1.26 11.07 -3.18
N GLU A 55 -1.47 12.13 -3.95
CA GLU A 55 -2.81 12.45 -4.44
C GLU A 55 -3.37 11.38 -5.36
N GLY A 56 -2.55 10.89 -6.29
CA GLY A 56 -2.96 9.80 -7.18
C GLY A 56 -3.19 8.49 -6.43
N LEU A 57 -2.30 8.17 -5.50
CA LEU A 57 -2.43 6.96 -4.68
C LEU A 57 -3.71 7.00 -3.85
N ARG A 58 -3.99 8.14 -3.23
CA ARG A 58 -5.19 8.31 -2.42
C ARG A 58 -6.46 8.28 -3.26
N GLY A 59 -6.42 8.83 -4.47
CA GLY A 59 -7.55 8.80 -5.39
C GLY A 59 -7.94 7.37 -5.76
N ASP A 60 -6.97 6.50 -6.00
CA ASP A 60 -7.20 5.10 -6.30
C ASP A 60 -7.77 4.35 -5.09
N ASP A 61 -7.26 4.63 -3.90
CA ASP A 61 -7.79 4.05 -2.66
C ASP A 61 -9.26 4.40 -2.47
N LYS A 62 -9.62 5.66 -2.73
CA LYS A 62 -11.02 6.11 -2.61
C LYS A 62 -11.95 5.39 -3.57
N LYS A 63 -11.48 5.13 -4.80
CA LYS A 63 -12.28 4.37 -5.77
C LYS A 63 -12.60 2.98 -5.26
N VAL A 64 -11.64 2.31 -4.65
CA VAL A 64 -11.85 0.98 -4.07
C VAL A 64 -12.84 1.05 -2.91
N LEU A 65 -12.68 2.04 -2.03
CA LEU A 65 -13.58 2.22 -0.88
C LEU A 65 -15.03 2.49 -1.32
N GLU A 66 -15.21 3.31 -2.35
CA GLU A 66 -16.53 3.72 -2.82
C GLU A 66 -17.23 2.64 -3.64
N THR A 67 -16.49 1.94 -4.50
CA THR A 67 -17.07 0.98 -5.43
C THR A 67 -17.06 -0.45 -4.92
N GLY A 68 -16.16 -0.78 -3.99
CA GLY A 68 -15.92 -2.15 -3.54
C GLY A 68 -15.26 -3.03 -4.59
N LYS A 69 -14.88 -2.47 -5.73
CA LYS A 69 -14.29 -3.23 -6.83
C LYS A 69 -12.77 -3.21 -6.74
N THR A 70 -12.15 -4.36 -7.04
CA THR A 70 -10.70 -4.45 -7.14
C THR A 70 -10.19 -3.61 -8.30
N LEU A 71 -9.13 -2.88 -8.05
CA LEU A 71 -8.50 -2.01 -9.03
C LEU A 71 -7.13 -2.56 -9.41
N TYR A 72 -6.91 -2.76 -10.70
CA TYR A 72 -5.63 -3.18 -11.27
C TYR A 72 -5.07 -2.03 -12.07
N VAL A 73 -3.95 -1.47 -11.64
CA VAL A 73 -3.37 -0.28 -12.27
C VAL A 73 -1.86 -0.36 -12.33
N HIS A 74 -1.28 0.44 -13.23
CA HIS A 74 0.12 0.79 -13.15
C HIS A 74 0.22 2.11 -12.41
N GLU A 75 1.12 2.19 -11.44
CA GLU A 75 1.38 3.43 -10.72
C GLU A 75 2.83 3.84 -10.90
N TYR A 76 3.06 5.14 -10.88
CA TYR A 76 4.41 5.69 -10.86
C TYR A 76 4.68 6.18 -9.44
N ALA A 77 5.79 5.76 -8.87
CA ALA A 77 6.13 6.14 -7.51
C ALA A 77 7.63 6.39 -7.39
N HIS A 78 8.00 7.22 -6.43
CA HIS A 78 9.40 7.48 -6.11
C HIS A 78 9.82 6.56 -4.99
N VAL A 79 10.80 5.70 -5.28
CA VAL A 79 11.31 4.70 -4.35
C VAL A 79 12.68 5.14 -3.87
N PRO A 80 12.91 5.23 -2.54
CA PRO A 80 14.22 5.61 -2.00
C PRO A 80 15.34 4.74 -2.59
N GLY A 81 16.39 5.39 -3.10
CA GLY A 81 17.54 4.72 -3.70
C GLY A 81 17.35 4.26 -5.14
N ARG A 82 16.13 4.34 -5.70
CA ARG A 82 15.86 3.91 -7.07
C ARG A 82 15.30 5.02 -7.95
N GLY A 83 14.76 6.07 -7.35
CA GLY A 83 14.10 7.15 -8.08
C GLY A 83 12.69 6.75 -8.51
N LYS A 84 12.22 7.29 -9.62
CA LYS A 84 10.88 7.01 -10.15
C LYS A 84 10.85 5.63 -10.79
N VAL A 85 9.90 4.81 -10.35
CA VAL A 85 9.69 3.45 -10.87
C VAL A 85 8.25 3.27 -11.31
N THR A 86 8.00 2.27 -12.15
CA THR A 86 6.66 1.84 -12.50
C THR A 86 6.31 0.60 -11.69
N LEU A 87 5.14 0.61 -11.09
CA LEU A 87 4.63 -0.47 -10.28
C LEU A 87 3.40 -1.10 -10.92
N ASN A 88 3.33 -2.41 -10.90
CA ASN A 88 2.09 -3.14 -11.10
C ASN A 88 1.39 -3.18 -9.75
N VAL A 89 0.13 -2.75 -9.70
CA VAL A 89 -0.59 -2.61 -8.42
C VAL A 89 -1.97 -3.25 -8.52
N CYS A 90 -2.31 -3.99 -7.48
CA CYS A 90 -3.66 -4.50 -7.26
C CYS A 90 -4.14 -3.97 -5.91
N LYS A 91 -5.24 -3.21 -5.92
CA LYS A 91 -5.86 -2.68 -4.70
C LYS A 91 -7.25 -3.27 -4.55
N PHE A 92 -7.59 -3.71 -3.36
CA PHE A 92 -8.86 -4.37 -3.12
C PHE A 92 -9.42 -4.02 -1.75
N LEU A 93 -10.75 -4.08 -1.67
CA LEU A 93 -11.46 -3.85 -0.43
C LEU A 93 -11.26 -5.03 0.48
N GLY A 94 -10.97 -4.76 1.74
CA GLY A 94 -10.79 -5.80 2.73
C GLY A 94 -11.34 -5.39 4.08
N GLU A 95 -11.12 -6.27 5.04
CA GLU A 95 -11.48 -6.05 6.42
C GLU A 95 -10.27 -6.46 7.26
N PHE A 96 -9.90 -5.63 8.22
CA PHE A 96 -8.78 -5.88 9.11
C PHE A 96 -9.25 -5.58 10.53
N ASP A 97 -9.26 -6.62 11.38
CA ASP A 97 -9.74 -6.54 12.76
C ASP A 97 -11.14 -5.94 12.85
N GLY A 98 -12.03 -6.32 11.93
CA GLY A 98 -13.43 -5.87 11.92
C GLY A 98 -13.67 -4.53 11.27
N LYS A 99 -12.64 -3.89 10.71
CA LYS A 99 -12.77 -2.57 10.10
C LYS A 99 -12.50 -2.64 8.60
N LYS A 100 -13.29 -1.86 7.86
CA LYS A 100 -13.13 -1.72 6.42
C LYS A 100 -11.77 -1.09 6.10
N CYS A 101 -11.08 -1.63 5.10
CA CYS A 101 -9.76 -1.15 4.71
C CYS A 101 -9.52 -1.34 3.22
N VAL A 102 -8.46 -0.71 2.72
CA VAL A 102 -7.93 -0.97 1.39
C VAL A 102 -6.61 -1.72 1.55
N SER A 103 -6.57 -2.90 0.99
CA SER A 103 -5.33 -3.68 0.93
C SER A 103 -4.74 -3.58 -0.47
N GLY A 104 -3.45 -3.75 -0.58
CA GLY A 104 -2.81 -3.71 -1.87
C GLY A 104 -1.54 -4.52 -1.92
N ILE A 105 -1.22 -4.90 -3.15
CA ILE A 105 0.02 -5.59 -3.47
C ILE A 105 0.63 -4.90 -4.68
N SER A 106 1.94 -4.73 -4.68
CA SER A 106 2.64 -4.17 -5.82
C SER A 106 4.04 -4.72 -5.97
N PHE A 107 4.55 -4.62 -7.19
CA PHE A 107 5.95 -4.94 -7.47
C PHE A 107 6.45 -4.06 -8.60
N VAL A 108 7.75 -3.83 -8.59
CA VAL A 108 8.40 -2.97 -9.59
C VAL A 108 8.52 -3.74 -10.90
N ILE A 109 8.09 -3.13 -12.01
CA ILE A 109 8.24 -3.69 -13.34
C ILE A 109 9.25 -2.91 -14.19
N GLU A 110 9.63 -1.72 -13.76
CA GLU A 110 10.68 -0.91 -14.39
C GLU A 110 11.34 0.03 -13.41
#